data_9890227ff14f178cd5df64eae5655d1b
#
_entry.id   9890227ff14f178cd5df64eae5655d1b
#
_cell.length_a   1.000
_cell.length_b   1.000
_cell.length_c   1.000
_cell.angle_alpha   90.00
_cell.angle_beta   90.00
_cell.angle_gamma   90.00
#
_symmetry.space_group_name_H-M   'P 1'
#
loop_
_entity.id
_entity.type
_entity.pdbx_description
1 polymer ?
#
loop_
_entity_poly.entity_id
_entity_poly.type
_entity_poly.pdbx_seq_one_letter_code
_entity_poly.pdbx_strand_id
1 'polypeptide(L)'
;MSRTVVYAIGGNALSSPTGGSDNESAFVLAKVISDVVDLLESGWRVVLTHGNGPQVGHLMSLDPTQSMDDWVAATQGMIGHSLSINLDSILKRRNRPEATAVVLTRVEVDEKDPGFRFPSKPVGPVLSDEQVMTEDWDIAETSNGPRRVVASPLPKRILDIEVIKALISENAIVICCGGGGIPVVYKED
;
A
#
# COMPACT_ATOMS: atom_id res chain seq x y z
N MET A 1 -16.23 18.54 -16.82
CA MET A 1 -15.23 18.25 -15.76
C MET A 1 -14.90 16.78 -15.83
N SER A 2 -13.62 16.41 -15.95
CA SER A 2 -13.21 15.00 -15.88
C SER A 2 -13.47 14.45 -14.47
N ARG A 3 -14.02 13.24 -14.39
CA ARG A 3 -14.28 12.55 -13.12
C ARG A 3 -12.99 11.91 -12.62
N THR A 4 -12.81 11.85 -11.31
CA THR A 4 -11.66 11.15 -10.69
C THR A 4 -12.18 9.91 -9.99
N VAL A 5 -11.48 8.80 -10.15
CA VAL A 5 -11.74 7.54 -9.43
C VAL A 5 -10.53 7.16 -8.60
N VAL A 6 -10.77 6.65 -7.40
CA VAL A 6 -9.75 5.98 -6.57
C VAL A 6 -9.91 4.48 -6.76
N TYR A 7 -8.89 3.85 -7.33
CA TYR A 7 -8.83 2.41 -7.54
C TYR A 7 -7.97 1.77 -6.45
N ALA A 8 -8.58 1.00 -5.57
CA ALA A 8 -7.92 0.37 -4.44
C ALA A 8 -7.51 -1.07 -4.76
N ILE A 9 -6.24 -1.38 -4.57
CA ILE A 9 -5.65 -2.70 -4.80
C ILE A 9 -5.41 -3.36 -3.44
N GLY A 10 -6.04 -4.49 -3.17
CA GLY A 10 -5.82 -5.25 -1.94
C GLY A 10 -4.36 -5.72 -1.81
N GLY A 11 -3.81 -5.72 -0.60
CA GLY A 11 -2.41 -6.12 -0.37
C GLY A 11 -2.11 -7.56 -0.80
N ASN A 12 -3.07 -8.46 -0.66
CA ASN A 12 -2.94 -9.85 -1.11
C ASN A 12 -2.96 -9.99 -2.64
N ALA A 13 -3.52 -9.00 -3.34
CA ALA A 13 -3.58 -9.03 -4.80
C ALA A 13 -2.22 -8.80 -5.48
N LEU A 14 -1.27 -8.19 -4.75
CA LEU A 14 0.08 -7.87 -5.24
C LEU A 14 1.16 -8.80 -4.67
N SER A 15 0.77 -9.82 -3.94
CA SER A 15 1.67 -10.83 -3.40
C SER A 15 1.05 -12.21 -3.52
N SER A 16 1.85 -13.20 -3.90
CA SER A 16 1.41 -14.59 -3.82
C SER A 16 1.32 -14.99 -2.35
N PRO A 17 0.14 -15.38 -1.82
CA PRO A 17 -0.05 -15.67 -0.39
C PRO A 17 0.70 -16.91 0.11
N THR A 18 1.18 -17.75 -0.81
CA THR A 18 1.69 -19.09 -0.48
C THR A 18 3.01 -19.44 -1.17
N GLY A 19 3.80 -18.43 -1.59
CA GLY A 19 4.92 -18.73 -2.50
C GLY A 19 4.42 -19.31 -3.82
N GLY A 20 3.15 -19.07 -4.14
CA GLY A 20 2.53 -19.43 -5.40
C GLY A 20 3.26 -18.77 -6.56
N SER A 21 3.20 -19.42 -7.71
CA SER A 21 3.98 -19.06 -8.89
C SER A 21 3.90 -17.56 -9.20
N ASP A 22 4.98 -16.96 -9.64
CA ASP A 22 5.08 -15.60 -10.19
C ASP A 22 3.94 -15.25 -11.18
N ASN A 23 3.29 -16.27 -11.71
CA ASN A 23 2.19 -16.18 -12.65
C ASN A 23 0.89 -15.57 -12.06
N GLU A 24 0.56 -15.85 -10.79
CA GLU A 24 -0.69 -15.35 -10.19
C GLU A 24 -0.61 -13.85 -9.89
N SER A 25 0.49 -13.41 -9.30
CA SER A 25 0.76 -11.98 -9.07
C SER A 25 0.85 -11.20 -10.39
N ALA A 26 1.46 -11.80 -11.42
CA ALA A 26 1.53 -11.23 -12.76
C ALA A 26 0.15 -11.10 -13.41
N PHE A 27 -0.73 -12.10 -13.22
CA PHE A 27 -2.09 -12.05 -13.73
C PHE A 27 -2.93 -10.94 -13.07
N VAL A 28 -2.85 -10.81 -11.74
CA VAL A 28 -3.55 -9.74 -11.00
C VAL A 28 -3.02 -8.37 -11.42
N LEU A 29 -1.71 -8.21 -11.54
CA LEU A 29 -1.10 -6.97 -12.00
C LEU A 29 -1.58 -6.61 -13.41
N ALA A 30 -1.59 -7.56 -14.34
CA ALA A 30 -2.09 -7.36 -15.70
C ALA A 30 -3.55 -6.92 -15.73
N LYS A 31 -4.39 -7.49 -14.85
CA LYS A 31 -5.79 -7.08 -14.73
C LYS A 31 -5.92 -5.65 -14.20
N VAL A 32 -5.19 -5.29 -13.16
CA VAL A 32 -5.17 -3.91 -12.63
C VAL A 32 -4.78 -2.92 -13.73
N ILE A 33 -3.73 -3.23 -14.49
CA ILE A 33 -3.26 -2.37 -15.59
C ILE A 33 -4.35 -2.23 -16.67
N SER A 34 -5.03 -3.32 -17.03
CA SER A 34 -6.15 -3.27 -17.98
C SER A 34 -7.29 -2.39 -17.48
N ASP A 35 -7.72 -2.58 -16.24
CA ASP A 35 -8.82 -1.82 -15.63
C ASP A 35 -8.48 -0.31 -15.58
N VAL A 36 -7.23 0.04 -15.28
CA VAL A 36 -6.77 1.44 -15.28
C VAL A 36 -6.86 2.04 -16.68
N VAL A 37 -6.41 1.31 -17.72
CA VAL A 37 -6.49 1.79 -19.11
C VAL A 37 -7.95 1.98 -19.56
N ASP A 38 -8.84 1.04 -19.22
CA ASP A 38 -10.25 1.13 -19.54
C ASP A 38 -10.92 2.36 -18.87
N LEU A 39 -10.54 2.67 -17.65
CA LEU A 39 -10.97 3.88 -16.94
C LEU A 39 -10.48 5.16 -17.63
N LEU A 40 -9.20 5.21 -18.01
CA LEU A 40 -8.63 6.34 -18.75
C LEU A 40 -9.30 6.54 -20.11
N GLU A 41 -9.55 5.46 -20.86
CA GLU A 41 -10.25 5.49 -22.15
C GLU A 41 -11.71 5.94 -21.99
N SER A 42 -12.31 5.68 -20.83
CA SER A 42 -13.63 6.19 -20.44
C SER A 42 -13.62 7.64 -19.91
N GLY A 43 -12.48 8.33 -19.96
CA GLY A 43 -12.34 9.74 -19.59
C GLY A 43 -12.21 10.00 -18.08
N TRP A 44 -11.88 8.99 -17.29
CA TRP A 44 -11.60 9.15 -15.86
C TRP A 44 -10.14 9.53 -15.61
N ARG A 45 -9.91 10.34 -14.57
CA ARG A 45 -8.60 10.45 -13.92
C ARG A 45 -8.48 9.35 -12.88
N VAL A 46 -7.32 8.72 -12.78
CA VAL A 46 -7.15 7.55 -11.91
C VAL A 46 -6.14 7.85 -10.81
N VAL A 47 -6.53 7.57 -9.58
CA VAL A 47 -5.65 7.51 -8.42
C VAL A 47 -5.60 6.06 -7.96
N LEU A 48 -4.41 5.51 -7.77
CA LEU A 48 -4.21 4.16 -7.26
C LEU A 48 -3.80 4.21 -5.80
N THR A 49 -4.40 3.35 -5.00
CA THR A 49 -3.93 3.04 -3.66
C THR A 49 -3.80 1.53 -3.49
N HIS A 50 -2.95 1.07 -2.58
CA HIS A 50 -2.70 -0.36 -2.41
C HIS A 50 -2.48 -0.74 -0.95
N GLY A 51 -2.79 -1.98 -0.60
CA GLY A 51 -2.32 -2.59 0.64
C GLY A 51 -0.83 -2.98 0.54
N ASN A 52 -0.19 -3.25 1.67
CA ASN A 52 1.21 -3.64 1.78
C ASN A 52 1.51 -4.64 2.90
N GLY A 53 0.49 -5.16 3.59
CA GLY A 53 0.67 -6.01 4.77
C GLY A 53 1.63 -7.20 4.59
N PRO A 54 1.50 -8.02 3.54
CA PRO A 54 2.43 -9.11 3.28
C PRO A 54 3.87 -8.62 3.05
N GLN A 55 4.05 -7.54 2.29
CA GLN A 55 5.37 -7.00 1.95
C GLN A 55 6.05 -6.39 3.18
N VAL A 56 5.34 -5.61 3.98
CA VAL A 56 5.85 -5.06 5.25
C VAL A 56 6.25 -6.19 6.18
N GLY A 57 5.38 -7.19 6.36
CA GLY A 57 5.70 -8.33 7.22
C GLY A 57 6.92 -9.13 6.79
N HIS A 58 7.13 -9.28 5.47
CA HIS A 58 8.34 -9.89 4.93
C HIS A 58 9.59 -9.06 5.28
N LEU A 59 9.58 -7.75 5.04
CA LEU A 59 10.71 -6.88 5.35
C LEU A 59 11.02 -6.86 6.86
N MET A 60 10.00 -6.80 7.71
CA MET A 60 10.16 -6.90 9.16
C MET A 60 10.78 -8.23 9.63
N SER A 61 10.59 -9.33 8.87
CA SER A 61 11.24 -10.60 9.19
C SER A 61 12.72 -10.64 8.78
N LEU A 62 13.13 -9.81 7.82
CA LEU A 62 14.52 -9.70 7.38
C LEU A 62 15.34 -8.81 8.33
N ASP A 63 14.74 -7.70 8.79
CA ASP A 63 15.36 -6.79 9.76
C ASP A 63 14.31 -6.28 10.75
N PRO A 64 14.20 -6.92 11.91
CA PRO A 64 13.27 -6.51 12.96
C PRO A 64 13.67 -5.24 13.70
N THR A 65 14.88 -4.71 13.50
CA THR A 65 15.40 -3.51 14.17
C THR A 65 14.93 -2.21 13.52
N GLN A 66 14.55 -2.28 12.24
CA GLN A 66 14.08 -1.13 11.50
C GLN A 66 12.63 -0.77 11.89
N SER A 67 12.32 0.52 11.90
CA SER A 67 11.02 1.02 12.29
C SER A 67 9.91 0.64 11.30
N MET A 68 8.68 0.55 11.81
CA MET A 68 7.51 0.16 10.98
C MET A 68 7.20 1.19 9.91
N ASP A 69 7.34 2.46 10.19
CA ASP A 69 7.10 3.56 9.25
C ASP A 69 8.10 3.57 8.09
N ASP A 70 9.37 3.23 8.35
CA ASP A 70 10.38 3.05 7.31
C ASP A 70 10.02 1.88 6.39
N TRP A 71 9.54 0.76 6.94
CA TRP A 71 9.07 -0.36 6.12
C TRP A 71 7.81 -0.04 5.33
N VAL A 72 6.92 0.78 5.87
CA VAL A 72 5.76 1.30 5.13
C VAL A 72 6.24 2.19 3.97
N ALA A 73 7.20 3.09 4.20
CA ALA A 73 7.78 3.93 3.16
C ALA A 73 8.47 3.11 2.06
N ALA A 74 9.31 2.13 2.45
CA ALA A 74 9.99 1.23 1.52
C ALA A 74 8.99 0.48 0.64
N THR A 75 7.93 -0.08 1.24
CA THR A 75 6.91 -0.84 0.48
C THR A 75 6.06 0.05 -0.41
N GLN A 76 5.80 1.31 -0.04
CA GLN A 76 5.17 2.27 -0.95
C GLN A 76 6.03 2.50 -2.19
N GLY A 77 7.35 2.65 -2.02
CA GLY A 77 8.30 2.79 -3.12
C GLY A 77 8.36 1.54 -4.00
N MET A 78 8.52 0.37 -3.41
CA MET A 78 8.65 -0.91 -4.14
C MET A 78 7.40 -1.23 -4.96
N ILE A 79 6.22 -1.15 -4.35
CA ILE A 79 4.94 -1.45 -5.01
C ILE A 79 4.63 -0.36 -6.05
N GLY A 80 4.82 0.91 -5.68
CA GLY A 80 4.62 2.04 -6.58
C GLY A 80 5.50 1.94 -7.81
N HIS A 81 6.79 1.59 -7.66
CA HIS A 81 7.70 1.34 -8.77
C HIS A 81 7.20 0.22 -9.69
N SER A 82 6.81 -0.93 -9.12
CA SER A 82 6.28 -2.05 -9.91
C SER A 82 5.03 -1.67 -10.70
N LEU A 83 4.10 -0.94 -10.08
CA LEU A 83 2.89 -0.46 -10.75
C LEU A 83 3.24 0.55 -11.86
N SER A 84 4.12 1.52 -11.61
CA SER A 84 4.44 2.57 -12.58
C SER A 84 5.13 2.02 -13.82
N ILE A 85 6.13 1.15 -13.71
CA ILE A 85 6.81 0.60 -14.89
C ILE A 85 5.86 -0.21 -15.80
N ASN A 86 4.90 -0.93 -15.21
CA ASN A 86 3.91 -1.69 -15.97
C ASN A 86 2.87 -0.75 -16.63
N LEU A 87 2.42 0.28 -15.92
CA LEU A 87 1.54 1.31 -16.49
C LEU A 87 2.22 2.07 -17.62
N ASP A 88 3.43 2.58 -17.41
CA ASP A 88 4.17 3.33 -18.42
C ASP A 88 4.37 2.50 -19.71
N SER A 89 4.63 1.20 -19.55
CA SER A 89 4.77 0.28 -20.67
C SER A 89 3.48 0.18 -21.51
N ILE A 90 2.30 0.06 -20.88
CA ILE A 90 1.03 -0.04 -21.61
C ILE A 90 0.59 1.33 -22.16
N LEU A 91 0.77 2.41 -21.40
CA LEU A 91 0.44 3.77 -21.84
C LEU A 91 1.24 4.12 -23.11
N LYS A 92 2.53 3.81 -23.15
CA LYS A 92 3.35 3.99 -24.33
C LYS A 92 2.84 3.18 -25.53
N ARG A 93 2.45 1.91 -25.32
CA ARG A 93 1.91 1.06 -26.41
C ARG A 93 0.56 1.55 -26.92
N ARG A 94 -0.24 2.18 -26.06
CA ARG A 94 -1.56 2.73 -26.40
C ARG A 94 -1.52 4.17 -26.87
N ASN A 95 -0.31 4.79 -27.00
CA ASN A 95 -0.13 6.21 -27.34
C ASN A 95 -0.90 7.14 -26.38
N ARG A 96 -0.98 6.80 -25.10
CA ARG A 96 -1.62 7.59 -24.07
C ARG A 96 -0.67 8.66 -23.54
N PRO A 97 -1.16 9.90 -23.28
CA PRO A 97 -0.33 11.01 -22.84
C PRO A 97 -0.07 11.05 -21.33
N GLU A 98 -0.81 10.25 -20.55
CA GLU A 98 -0.69 10.27 -19.09
C GLU A 98 0.69 9.77 -18.65
N ALA A 99 1.21 10.41 -17.59
CA ALA A 99 2.40 9.97 -16.88
C ALA A 99 2.01 9.35 -15.54
N THR A 100 2.83 8.45 -15.02
CA THR A 100 2.64 7.90 -13.68
C THR A 100 3.48 8.67 -12.66
N ALA A 101 2.95 8.84 -11.46
CA ALA A 101 3.64 9.44 -10.33
C ALA A 101 3.45 8.60 -9.07
N VAL A 102 4.55 8.26 -8.40
CA VAL A 102 4.51 7.59 -7.09
C VAL A 102 4.77 8.63 -6.01
N VAL A 103 3.83 8.77 -5.07
CA VAL A 103 3.94 9.70 -3.94
C VAL A 103 4.04 8.91 -2.65
N LEU A 104 5.21 8.95 -2.01
CA LEU A 104 5.34 8.49 -0.63
C LEU A 104 4.45 9.37 0.23
N THR A 105 3.42 8.77 0.80
CA THR A 105 2.32 9.49 1.41
C THR A 105 2.35 9.38 2.92
N ARG A 106 2.45 10.51 3.59
CA ARG A 106 2.41 10.63 5.04
C ARG A 106 0.99 10.98 5.49
N VAL A 107 0.60 10.43 6.63
CA VAL A 107 -0.68 10.70 7.27
C VAL A 107 -0.47 11.12 8.71
N GLU A 108 -1.12 12.21 9.09
CA GLU A 108 -1.15 12.63 10.48
C GLU A 108 -2.06 11.72 11.28
N VAL A 109 -1.60 11.25 12.43
CA VAL A 109 -2.35 10.43 13.37
C VAL A 109 -2.33 11.06 14.77
N ASP A 110 -3.23 10.61 15.64
CA ASP A 110 -3.22 11.02 17.03
C ASP A 110 -2.23 10.15 17.81
N GLU A 111 -1.28 10.77 18.54
CA GLU A 111 -0.37 10.06 19.43
C GLU A 111 -1.12 9.24 20.50
N LYS A 112 -2.33 9.66 20.86
CA LYS A 112 -3.19 9.02 21.86
C LYS A 112 -4.22 8.06 21.27
N ASP A 113 -4.12 7.78 19.96
CA ASP A 113 -5.06 6.85 19.31
C ASP A 113 -5.06 5.49 20.01
N PRO A 114 -6.22 4.93 20.33
CA PRO A 114 -6.31 3.62 20.99
C PRO A 114 -5.68 2.49 20.16
N GLY A 115 -5.54 2.64 18.84
CA GLY A 115 -4.86 1.68 17.98
C GLY A 115 -3.40 1.43 18.36
N PHE A 116 -2.74 2.33 19.09
CA PHE A 116 -1.39 2.10 19.63
C PHE A 116 -1.40 1.17 20.85
N ARG A 117 -2.48 1.15 21.62
CA ARG A 117 -2.63 0.26 22.79
C ARG A 117 -3.23 -1.09 22.43
N PHE A 118 -3.98 -1.15 21.35
CA PHE A 118 -4.69 -2.34 20.89
C PHE A 118 -4.36 -2.61 19.42
N PRO A 119 -3.15 -3.14 19.14
CA PRO A 119 -2.74 -3.51 17.79
C PRO A 119 -3.74 -4.49 17.16
N SER A 120 -4.14 -4.22 15.94
CA SER A 120 -5.18 -5.01 15.26
C SER A 120 -4.94 -5.27 13.78
N LYS A 121 -3.96 -4.59 13.16
CA LYS A 121 -3.66 -4.74 11.72
C LYS A 121 -2.74 -5.93 11.49
N PRO A 122 -3.23 -7.02 10.83
CA PRO A 122 -2.39 -8.17 10.56
C PRO A 122 -1.28 -7.84 9.56
N VAL A 123 -0.05 -8.28 9.85
CA VAL A 123 1.13 -8.16 8.98
C VAL A 123 1.85 -9.51 8.88
N GLY A 124 2.62 -9.69 7.81
CA GLY A 124 3.40 -10.91 7.62
C GLY A 124 2.57 -12.17 7.28
N PRO A 125 3.19 -13.35 7.32
CA PRO A 125 2.54 -14.64 7.10
C PRO A 125 1.73 -15.11 8.32
N VAL A 126 1.05 -16.23 8.18
CA VAL A 126 0.52 -17.01 9.31
C VAL A 126 1.70 -17.54 10.12
N LEU A 127 1.59 -17.43 11.45
CA LEU A 127 2.65 -17.85 12.38
C LEU A 127 2.58 -19.35 12.63
N SER A 128 3.74 -19.97 12.83
CA SER A 128 3.82 -21.34 13.35
C SER A 128 3.51 -21.37 14.85
N ASP A 129 3.15 -22.56 15.38
CA ASP A 129 2.93 -22.75 16.81
C ASP A 129 4.16 -22.36 17.65
N GLU A 130 5.35 -22.62 17.14
CA GLU A 130 6.60 -22.24 17.75
C GLU A 130 6.72 -20.72 17.86
N GLN A 131 6.46 -19.97 16.77
CA GLN A 131 6.51 -18.51 16.75
C GLN A 131 5.48 -17.91 17.71
N VAL A 132 4.27 -18.46 17.77
CA VAL A 132 3.23 -18.02 18.71
C VAL A 132 3.70 -18.16 20.16
N MET A 133 4.51 -19.18 20.49
CA MET A 133 4.99 -19.44 21.83
C MET A 133 6.27 -18.67 22.22
N THR A 134 7.11 -18.32 21.24
CA THR A 134 8.46 -17.81 21.49
C THR A 134 8.61 -16.31 21.26
N GLU A 135 7.77 -15.75 20.38
CA GLU A 135 7.89 -14.34 20.01
C GLU A 135 7.06 -13.44 20.94
N ASP A 136 7.64 -12.33 21.34
CA ASP A 136 6.97 -11.30 22.15
C ASP A 136 6.25 -10.29 21.24
N TRP A 137 5.35 -10.80 20.40
CA TRP A 137 4.56 -10.01 19.47
C TRP A 137 3.08 -9.95 19.90
N ASP A 138 2.43 -8.84 19.55
CA ASP A 138 0.97 -8.83 19.55
C ASP A 138 0.47 -9.76 18.43
N ILE A 139 -0.35 -10.73 18.80
CA ILE A 139 -0.86 -11.78 17.90
C ILE A 139 -2.38 -11.76 17.94
N ALA A 140 -3.01 -11.90 16.79
CA ALA A 140 -4.46 -12.08 16.68
C ALA A 140 -4.80 -13.27 15.80
N GLU A 141 -5.85 -13.98 16.16
CA GLU A 141 -6.45 -15.02 15.33
C GLU A 141 -7.13 -14.38 14.11
N THR A 142 -6.85 -14.95 12.94
CA THR A 142 -7.50 -14.56 11.68
C THR A 142 -8.19 -15.77 11.06
N SER A 143 -9.00 -15.55 10.02
CA SER A 143 -9.63 -16.65 9.28
C SER A 143 -8.65 -17.66 8.69
N ASN A 144 -7.36 -17.30 8.56
CA ASN A 144 -6.31 -18.13 7.98
C ASN A 144 -5.32 -18.65 9.05
N GLY A 145 -5.52 -18.33 10.33
CA GLY A 145 -4.67 -18.70 11.46
C GLY A 145 -4.06 -17.50 12.17
N PRO A 146 -3.20 -17.73 13.18
CA PRO A 146 -2.60 -16.69 14.00
C PRO A 146 -1.65 -15.82 13.17
N ARG A 147 -1.70 -14.50 13.35
CA ARG A 147 -0.82 -13.55 12.68
C ARG A 147 -0.34 -12.47 13.66
N ARG A 148 0.88 -11.99 13.45
CA ARG A 148 1.34 -10.78 14.10
C ARG A 148 0.42 -9.61 13.73
N VAL A 149 0.07 -8.81 14.72
CA VAL A 149 -0.66 -7.56 14.51
C VAL A 149 0.17 -6.37 14.96
N VAL A 150 -0.06 -5.23 14.32
CA VAL A 150 0.62 -3.98 14.63
C VAL A 150 -0.40 -2.86 14.84
N ALA A 151 0.05 -1.76 15.44
CA ALA A 151 -0.75 -0.56 15.61
C ALA A 151 -1.28 -0.06 14.25
N SER A 152 -2.53 0.39 14.24
CA SER A 152 -3.18 0.95 13.06
C SER A 152 -4.03 2.16 13.45
N PRO A 153 -3.40 3.29 13.84
CA PRO A 153 -4.10 4.49 14.25
C PRO A 153 -4.90 5.07 13.07
N LEU A 154 -6.01 5.73 13.36
CA LEU A 154 -6.85 6.36 12.35
C LEU A 154 -6.18 7.62 11.78
N PRO A 155 -6.04 7.74 10.44
CA PRO A 155 -5.53 8.94 9.82
C PRO A 155 -6.47 10.13 10.06
N LYS A 156 -5.92 11.26 10.53
CA LYS A 156 -6.61 12.55 10.66
C LYS A 156 -6.53 13.35 9.37
N ARG A 157 -5.39 13.32 8.72
CA ARG A 157 -5.11 14.12 7.53
C ARG A 157 -4.02 13.48 6.68
N ILE A 158 -4.18 13.55 5.37
CA ILE A 158 -3.12 13.22 4.41
C ILE A 158 -2.26 14.47 4.25
N LEU A 159 -0.98 14.41 4.61
CA LEU A 159 -0.10 15.59 4.58
C LEU A 159 0.25 16.00 3.15
N ASP A 160 0.37 15.03 2.25
CA ASP A 160 0.78 15.24 0.87
C ASP A 160 -0.39 15.50 -0.09
N ILE A 161 -1.60 15.79 0.45
CA ILE A 161 -2.85 15.86 -0.34
C ILE A 161 -2.82 16.93 -1.43
N GLU A 162 -2.20 18.10 -1.17
CA GLU A 162 -2.16 19.18 -2.16
C GLU A 162 -1.23 18.85 -3.34
N VAL A 163 -0.13 18.13 -3.07
CA VAL A 163 0.76 17.60 -4.15
C VAL A 163 0.02 16.55 -4.97
N ILE A 164 -0.70 15.63 -4.32
CA ILE A 164 -1.52 14.62 -4.99
C ILE A 164 -2.57 15.28 -5.89
N LYS A 165 -3.30 16.29 -5.39
CA LYS A 165 -4.30 17.04 -6.18
C LYS A 165 -3.67 17.75 -7.38
N ALA A 166 -2.49 18.37 -7.20
CA ALA A 166 -1.78 19.04 -8.27
C ALA A 166 -1.40 18.04 -9.39
N LEU A 167 -0.85 16.88 -9.05
CA LEU A 167 -0.53 15.83 -10.01
C LEU A 167 -1.78 15.33 -10.75
N ILE A 168 -2.90 15.15 -10.05
CA ILE A 168 -4.18 14.78 -10.68
C ILE A 168 -4.65 15.86 -11.65
N SER A 169 -4.47 17.14 -11.33
CA SER A 169 -4.86 18.24 -12.23
C SER A 169 -4.04 18.28 -13.50
N GLU A 170 -2.78 17.87 -13.43
CA GLU A 170 -1.88 17.70 -14.58
C GLU A 170 -2.10 16.38 -15.33
N ASN A 171 -3.20 15.69 -15.05
CA ASN A 171 -3.58 14.43 -15.70
C ASN A 171 -2.60 13.26 -15.44
N ALA A 172 -1.86 13.30 -14.35
CA ALA A 172 -1.04 12.16 -13.93
C ALA A 172 -1.89 11.04 -13.30
N ILE A 173 -1.49 9.80 -13.51
CA ILE A 173 -1.95 8.64 -12.74
C ILE A 173 -1.14 8.64 -11.44
N VAL A 174 -1.81 8.89 -10.31
CA VAL A 174 -1.12 9.02 -9.03
C VAL A 174 -1.24 7.74 -8.22
N ILE A 175 -0.11 7.16 -7.85
CA ILE A 175 -0.01 6.01 -6.96
C ILE A 175 0.37 6.54 -5.58
N CYS A 176 -0.54 6.46 -4.61
CA CYS A 176 -0.36 7.09 -3.30
C CYS A 176 -1.10 6.35 -2.19
N CYS A 177 -0.92 6.77 -0.94
CA CYS A 177 -1.58 6.24 0.25
C CYS A 177 -1.39 4.73 0.45
N GLY A 178 -0.29 4.16 -0.03
CA GLY A 178 0.02 2.74 0.13
C GLY A 178 0.06 2.32 1.60
N GLY A 179 -0.57 1.19 1.92
CA GLY A 179 -0.68 0.67 3.29
C GLY A 179 -1.52 1.52 4.26
N GLY A 180 -2.19 2.55 3.75
CA GLY A 180 -2.94 3.54 4.54
C GLY A 180 -2.14 4.80 4.85
N GLY A 181 -0.93 4.94 4.30
CA GLY A 181 -0.01 6.05 4.55
C GLY A 181 1.02 5.77 5.64
N ILE A 182 2.08 6.57 5.67
CA ILE A 182 3.14 6.54 6.69
C ILE A 182 2.66 7.38 7.87
N PRO A 183 2.42 6.79 9.05
CA PRO A 183 1.87 7.52 10.19
C PRO A 183 2.93 8.45 10.79
N VAL A 184 2.55 9.70 11.03
CA VAL A 184 3.38 10.69 11.70
C VAL A 184 2.56 11.49 12.72
N VAL A 185 3.22 11.97 13.77
CA VAL A 185 2.65 12.85 14.77
C VAL A 185 3.41 14.19 14.78
N TYR A 186 2.69 15.28 14.97
CA TYR A 186 3.31 16.56 15.29
C TYR A 186 3.64 16.59 16.78
N LYS A 187 4.88 16.92 17.10
CA LYS A 187 5.29 17.27 18.47
C LYS A 187 5.45 18.79 18.51
N GLU A 188 4.82 19.43 19.50
CA GLU A 188 5.15 20.79 19.87
C GLU A 188 6.46 20.73 20.67
N ASP A 189 7.50 21.44 20.22
CA ASP A 189 8.81 21.55 20.91
C ASP A 189 8.66 22.35 22.23
#